data_e4345f7cddbeb70337840c8ad809d4a7
#
_entry.id   e4345f7cddbeb70337840c8ad809d4a7
#
_cell.length_a   1.000
_cell.length_b   1.000
_cell.length_c   1.000
_cell.angle_alpha   90.00
_cell.angle_beta   90.00
_cell.angle_gamma   90.00
#
_symmetry.space_group_name_H-M   'P 1'
#
loop_
_entity.id
_entity.type
_entity.pdbx_description
1 polymer ?
#
loop_
_entity_poly.entity_id
_entity_poly.type
_entity_poly.pdbx_seq_one_letter_code
_entity_poly.pdbx_strand_id
1 'polypeptide(L)'
;MILHSDITGQGEPLVLIHGLFGSYENLGVIARALQQDFQLINVDLRNHGRSPRATTMDYPQMATDVFETLDSLNIPQCAVLGHSMGGKVAMQMALVQPERVSKLILADISPVVNEPRHSRILQGLAAIDLASLQDR
;
A
#
# COMPACT_ATOMS: atom_id res chain seq x y z
N MET A 1 -10.09 7.18 4.72
CA MET A 1 -10.16 6.38 6.00
C MET A 1 -8.79 6.24 6.59
N ILE A 2 -8.67 6.14 7.91
CA ILE A 2 -7.37 5.87 8.55
C ILE A 2 -7.03 4.40 8.38
N LEU A 3 -5.86 4.13 7.81
CA LEU A 3 -5.36 2.79 7.55
C LEU A 3 -4.62 2.25 8.78
N HIS A 4 -4.60 0.93 8.92
CA HIS A 4 -3.66 0.27 9.82
C HIS A 4 -2.24 0.55 9.33
N SER A 5 -1.37 0.98 10.25
CA SER A 5 0.04 1.24 9.96
C SER A 5 0.94 0.72 11.07
N ASP A 6 2.05 0.14 10.69
CA ASP A 6 3.16 -0.22 11.58
C ASP A 6 4.28 0.79 11.37
N ILE A 7 4.69 1.46 12.48
CA ILE A 7 5.67 2.54 12.41
C ILE A 7 6.94 2.09 13.12
N THR A 8 8.05 2.12 12.39
CA THR A 8 9.36 1.70 12.90
C THR A 8 10.46 2.65 12.45
N GLY A 9 11.58 2.66 13.17
CA GLY A 9 12.71 3.50 12.84
C GLY A 9 12.52 4.98 13.18
N GLN A 10 13.51 5.79 12.79
CA GLN A 10 13.54 7.24 13.00
C GLN A 10 14.23 7.89 11.81
N GLY A 11 13.93 9.15 11.52
CA GLY A 11 14.53 9.91 10.43
C GLY A 11 13.50 10.44 9.43
N GLU A 12 13.87 10.56 8.16
CA GLU A 12 12.99 11.02 7.10
C GLU A 12 11.82 10.02 6.91
N PRO A 13 10.55 10.48 6.87
CA PRO A 13 9.41 9.59 6.70
C PRO A 13 9.43 8.89 5.34
N LEU A 14 9.29 7.56 5.36
CA LEU A 14 9.16 6.72 4.17
C LEU A 14 7.95 5.80 4.30
N VAL A 15 6.95 6.01 3.45
CA VAL A 15 5.78 5.14 3.36
C VAL A 15 6.07 3.94 2.49
N LEU A 16 5.73 2.74 2.98
CA LEU A 16 5.81 1.49 2.24
C LEU A 16 4.41 0.98 1.92
N ILE A 17 4.12 0.80 0.62
CA ILE A 17 2.79 0.40 0.12
C ILE A 17 2.90 -0.93 -0.63
N HIS A 18 2.23 -1.96 -0.10
CA HIS A 18 2.24 -3.33 -0.63
C HIS A 18 1.42 -3.50 -1.92
N GLY A 19 1.58 -4.65 -2.57
CA GLY A 19 0.81 -5.06 -3.75
C GLY A 19 -0.54 -5.71 -3.44
N LEU A 20 -1.28 -6.05 -4.49
CA LEU A 20 -2.58 -6.74 -4.38
C LEU A 20 -2.45 -8.06 -3.60
N PHE A 21 -3.43 -8.36 -2.75
CA PHE A 21 -3.47 -9.50 -1.83
C PHE A 21 -2.36 -9.50 -0.77
N GLY A 22 -1.60 -8.42 -0.67
CA GLY A 22 -0.55 -8.27 0.33
C GLY A 22 -1.04 -7.62 1.63
N SER A 23 -0.07 -7.40 2.50
CA SER A 23 -0.18 -6.62 3.73
C SER A 23 1.13 -5.90 4.00
N TYR A 24 1.17 -5.06 5.03
CA TYR A 24 2.40 -4.37 5.46
C TYR A 24 3.57 -5.35 5.70
N GLU A 25 3.29 -6.60 6.07
CA GLU A 25 4.31 -7.61 6.35
C GLU A 25 5.10 -8.03 5.10
N ASN A 26 4.51 -7.91 3.90
CA ASN A 26 5.16 -8.30 2.65
C ASN A 26 6.42 -7.48 2.33
N LEU A 27 6.48 -6.25 2.83
CA LEU A 27 7.65 -5.37 2.70
C LEU A 27 8.57 -5.41 3.93
N GLY A 28 8.34 -6.33 4.86
CA GLY A 28 9.06 -6.43 6.13
C GLY A 28 10.58 -6.63 5.99
N VAL A 29 11.05 -7.27 4.92
CA VAL A 29 12.51 -7.39 4.65
C VAL A 29 13.10 -6.02 4.32
N ILE A 30 12.42 -5.26 3.46
CA ILE A 30 12.82 -3.90 3.07
C ILE A 30 12.75 -2.98 4.30
N ALA A 31 11.66 -3.07 5.07
CA ALA A 31 11.49 -2.29 6.28
C ALA A 31 12.64 -2.52 7.27
N ARG A 32 12.98 -3.75 7.56
CA ARG A 32 14.10 -4.07 8.46
C ARG A 32 15.45 -3.53 7.97
N ALA A 33 15.68 -3.50 6.67
CA ALA A 33 16.92 -2.98 6.09
C ALA A 33 17.00 -1.45 6.19
N LEU A 34 15.87 -0.73 6.12
CA LEU A 34 15.83 0.73 6.06
C LEU A 34 15.51 1.42 7.39
N GLN A 35 15.06 0.68 8.42
CA GLN A 35 14.61 1.26 9.69
C GLN A 35 15.69 2.01 10.49
N GLN A 36 16.97 1.83 10.15
CA GLN A 36 18.06 2.57 10.80
C GLN A 36 18.21 3.98 10.25
N ASP A 37 17.76 4.22 9.00
CA ASP A 37 17.96 5.48 8.28
C ASP A 37 16.65 6.27 8.07
N PHE A 38 15.50 5.60 8.19
CA PHE A 38 14.18 6.18 7.91
C PHE A 38 13.16 5.89 9.01
N GLN A 39 12.24 6.84 9.21
CA GLN A 39 10.98 6.53 9.87
C GLN A 39 10.06 5.85 8.86
N LEU A 40 9.83 4.56 9.03
CA LEU A 40 9.02 3.76 8.13
C LEU A 40 7.57 3.76 8.56
N ILE A 41 6.68 4.01 7.62
CA ILE A 41 5.24 3.92 7.78
C ILE A 41 4.75 2.80 6.85
N ASN A 42 4.64 1.59 7.39
CA ASN A 42 4.17 0.42 6.65
C ASN A 42 2.65 0.37 6.73
N VAL A 43 1.94 0.58 5.63
CA VAL A 43 0.48 0.63 5.63
C VAL A 43 -0.14 -0.65 5.07
N ASP A 44 -1.26 -1.07 5.65
CA ASP A 44 -2.22 -1.94 4.98
C ASP A 44 -3.20 -1.07 4.19
N LEU A 45 -3.32 -1.27 2.87
CA LEU A 45 -4.31 -0.57 2.07
C LEU A 45 -5.75 -0.98 2.47
N ARG A 46 -6.75 -0.16 2.11
CA ARG A 46 -8.18 -0.56 2.28
C ARG A 46 -8.42 -1.96 1.73
N ASN A 47 -9.27 -2.72 2.36
CA ASN A 47 -9.61 -4.10 2.02
C ASN A 47 -8.46 -5.13 2.19
N HIS A 48 -7.30 -4.72 2.72
CA HIS A 48 -6.14 -5.58 2.96
C HIS A 48 -5.76 -5.59 4.45
N GLY A 49 -5.08 -6.65 4.86
CA GLY A 49 -4.54 -6.80 6.20
C GLY A 49 -5.54 -6.45 7.30
N ARG A 50 -5.11 -5.56 8.19
CA ARG A 50 -5.90 -5.08 9.35
C ARG A 50 -6.66 -3.78 9.08
N SER A 51 -6.51 -3.21 7.89
CA SER A 51 -7.22 -1.98 7.51
C SER A 51 -8.72 -2.21 7.33
N PRO A 52 -9.54 -1.15 7.51
CA PRO A 52 -10.99 -1.24 7.35
C PRO A 52 -11.40 -1.70 5.95
N ARG A 53 -12.56 -2.34 5.90
CA ARG A 53 -13.20 -2.78 4.65
C ARG A 53 -14.06 -1.66 4.08
N ALA A 54 -14.07 -1.56 2.74
CA ALA A 54 -14.88 -0.62 1.98
C ALA A 54 -15.47 -1.30 0.75
N THR A 55 -16.59 -0.79 0.27
CA THR A 55 -17.27 -1.31 -0.93
C THR A 55 -16.57 -0.91 -2.23
N THR A 56 -15.73 0.11 -2.17
CA THR A 56 -14.98 0.65 -3.31
C THR A 56 -13.50 0.55 -3.07
N MET A 57 -12.74 0.29 -4.15
CA MET A 57 -11.29 0.18 -4.12
C MET A 57 -10.71 0.63 -5.46
N ASP A 58 -10.37 1.91 -5.56
CA ASP A 58 -9.69 2.51 -6.70
C ASP A 58 -8.44 3.28 -6.25
N TYR A 59 -7.56 3.58 -7.18
CA TYR A 59 -6.29 4.24 -6.87
C TYR A 59 -6.44 5.63 -6.24
N PRO A 60 -7.36 6.51 -6.71
CA PRO A 60 -7.61 7.79 -6.06
C PRO A 60 -8.02 7.66 -4.60
N GLN A 61 -8.94 6.75 -4.30
CA GLN A 61 -9.40 6.52 -2.92
C GLN A 61 -8.30 5.95 -2.04
N MET A 62 -7.53 4.97 -2.55
CA MET A 62 -6.40 4.41 -1.82
C MET A 62 -5.32 5.48 -1.52
N ALA A 63 -5.02 6.37 -2.48
CA ALA A 63 -4.11 7.48 -2.26
C ALA A 63 -4.62 8.46 -1.18
N THR A 64 -5.93 8.78 -1.22
CA THR A 64 -6.58 9.61 -0.19
C THR A 64 -6.46 8.98 1.19
N ASP A 65 -6.69 7.67 1.33
CA ASP A 65 -6.54 6.97 2.62
C ASP A 65 -5.11 7.06 3.18
N VAL A 66 -4.10 6.92 2.30
CA VAL A 66 -2.71 7.07 2.73
C VAL A 66 -2.47 8.49 3.25
N PHE A 67 -2.94 9.51 2.54
CA PHE A 67 -2.80 10.90 2.99
C PHE A 67 -3.55 11.17 4.32
N GLU A 68 -4.78 10.70 4.47
CA GLU A 68 -5.52 10.82 5.73
C GLU A 68 -4.78 10.13 6.88
N THR A 69 -4.14 8.98 6.61
CA THR A 69 -3.32 8.28 7.60
C THR A 69 -2.09 9.10 7.98
N LEU A 70 -1.38 9.66 6.98
CA LEU A 70 -0.23 10.54 7.23
C LEU A 70 -0.63 11.80 8.02
N ASP A 71 -1.80 12.39 7.72
CA ASP A 71 -2.33 13.53 8.45
C ASP A 71 -2.59 13.19 9.92
N SER A 72 -3.15 12.02 10.19
CA SER A 72 -3.36 11.54 11.57
C SER A 72 -2.07 11.31 12.34
N LEU A 73 -0.96 11.10 11.63
CA LEU A 73 0.38 10.93 12.19
C LEU A 73 1.19 12.24 12.22
N ASN A 74 0.60 13.37 11.78
CA ASN A 74 1.27 14.66 11.63
C ASN A 74 2.48 14.62 10.70
N ILE A 75 2.41 13.86 9.61
CA ILE A 75 3.46 13.74 8.60
C ILE A 75 3.04 14.54 7.35
N PRO A 76 3.54 15.77 7.18
CA PRO A 76 3.12 16.64 6.08
C PRO A 76 3.74 16.24 4.73
N GLN A 77 4.91 15.61 4.74
CA GLN A 77 5.64 15.19 3.54
C GLN A 77 6.41 13.90 3.83
N CYS A 78 6.53 13.03 2.83
CA CYS A 78 7.27 11.77 2.94
C CYS A 78 7.86 11.32 1.60
N ALA A 79 8.85 10.43 1.66
CA ALA A 79 9.18 9.55 0.54
C ALA A 79 8.15 8.41 0.46
N VAL A 80 7.90 7.88 -0.74
CA VAL A 80 6.94 6.79 -0.94
C VAL A 80 7.59 5.68 -1.77
N LEU A 81 7.53 4.44 -1.27
CA LEU A 81 7.88 3.23 -2.00
C LEU A 81 6.62 2.38 -2.18
N GLY A 82 6.23 2.17 -3.44
CA GLY A 82 5.09 1.33 -3.77
C GLY A 82 5.48 0.11 -4.62
N HIS A 83 5.02 -1.07 -4.22
CA HIS A 83 5.21 -2.31 -4.95
C HIS A 83 3.95 -2.68 -5.73
N SER A 84 4.07 -2.97 -7.01
CA SER A 84 2.98 -3.45 -7.88
C SER A 84 1.74 -2.52 -7.79
N MET A 85 0.58 -2.99 -7.30
CA MET A 85 -0.61 -2.16 -7.04
C MET A 85 -0.28 -0.94 -6.17
N GLY A 86 0.52 -1.12 -5.11
CA GLY A 86 0.98 -0.02 -4.26
C GLY A 86 1.81 1.02 -5.01
N GLY A 87 2.50 0.62 -6.09
CA GLY A 87 3.19 1.56 -6.98
C GLY A 87 2.21 2.44 -7.77
N LYS A 88 1.05 1.91 -8.18
CA LYS A 88 -0.01 2.72 -8.80
C LYS A 88 -0.62 3.72 -7.81
N VAL A 89 -0.81 3.29 -6.54
CA VAL A 89 -1.24 4.20 -5.47
C VAL A 89 -0.20 5.31 -5.25
N ALA A 90 1.08 4.96 -5.18
CA ALA A 90 2.17 5.93 -5.03
C ALA A 90 2.25 6.93 -6.20
N MET A 91 2.05 6.47 -7.44
CA MET A 91 1.93 7.35 -8.61
C MET A 91 0.75 8.31 -8.46
N GLN A 92 -0.41 7.81 -8.03
CA GLN A 92 -1.61 8.64 -7.81
C GLN A 92 -1.37 9.68 -6.72
N MET A 93 -0.68 9.32 -5.62
CA MET A 93 -0.28 10.27 -4.58
C MET A 93 0.58 11.41 -5.16
N ALA A 94 1.61 11.06 -5.92
CA ALA A 94 2.52 12.05 -6.53
C ALA A 94 1.83 12.95 -7.56
N LEU A 95 0.77 12.48 -8.23
CA LEU A 95 0.00 13.27 -9.19
C LEU A 95 -0.98 14.24 -8.51
N VAL A 96 -1.59 13.82 -7.39
CA VAL A 96 -2.67 14.58 -6.73
C VAL A 96 -2.11 15.62 -5.74
N GLN A 97 -1.06 15.26 -4.98
CA GLN A 97 -0.41 16.13 -4.00
C GLN A 97 1.12 16.03 -4.13
N PRO A 98 1.72 16.53 -5.23
CA PRO A 98 3.15 16.39 -5.51
C PRO A 98 4.04 17.00 -4.42
N GLU A 99 3.57 18.07 -3.76
CA GLU A 99 4.29 18.73 -2.67
C GLU A 99 4.45 17.85 -1.43
N ARG A 100 3.61 16.83 -1.29
CA ARG A 100 3.65 15.88 -0.16
C ARG A 100 4.52 14.65 -0.42
N VAL A 101 4.95 14.43 -1.66
CA VAL A 101 5.78 13.29 -2.06
C VAL A 101 7.18 13.77 -2.39
N SER A 102 8.11 13.66 -1.42
CA SER A 102 9.49 14.14 -1.59
C SER A 102 10.30 13.26 -2.56
N LYS A 103 10.05 11.96 -2.56
CA LYS A 103 10.70 10.96 -3.43
C LYS A 103 9.70 9.85 -3.76
N LEU A 104 9.75 9.34 -4.99
CA LEU A 104 8.89 8.26 -5.46
C LEU A 104 9.73 7.08 -5.92
N ILE A 105 9.52 5.92 -5.30
CA ILE A 105 10.18 4.66 -5.65
C ILE A 105 9.11 3.66 -6.09
N LEU A 106 9.23 3.16 -7.31
CA LEU A 106 8.28 2.22 -7.91
C LEU A 106 8.96 0.87 -8.12
N ALA A 107 8.46 -0.15 -7.44
CA ALA A 107 8.97 -1.51 -7.53
C ALA A 107 8.00 -2.40 -8.32
N ASP A 108 8.52 -3.03 -9.37
CA ASP A 108 7.81 -4.01 -10.22
C ASP A 108 6.48 -3.50 -10.80
N ILE A 109 6.47 -2.25 -11.27
CA ILE A 109 5.30 -1.63 -11.92
C ILE A 109 5.72 -0.50 -12.84
N SER A 110 4.98 -0.32 -13.94
CA SER A 110 5.15 0.79 -14.87
C SER A 110 3.94 1.74 -14.84
N PRO A 111 4.09 3.00 -15.32
CA PRO A 111 3.00 3.97 -15.37
C PRO A 111 1.92 3.64 -16.42
N VAL A 112 2.22 2.76 -17.37
CA VAL A 112 1.27 2.38 -18.43
C VAL A 112 0.17 1.46 -17.93
N VAL A 113 -0.95 1.43 -18.67
CA VAL A 113 -2.02 0.44 -18.43
C VAL A 113 -1.46 -0.94 -18.74
N ASN A 114 -1.49 -1.81 -17.75
CA ASN A 114 -1.13 -3.22 -17.94
C ASN A 114 -2.38 -4.00 -18.35
N GLU A 115 -2.22 -4.95 -19.26
CA GLU A 115 -3.25 -5.95 -19.51
C GLU A 115 -3.60 -6.70 -18.20
N PRO A 116 -4.85 -7.18 -18.03
CA PRO A 116 -5.26 -7.85 -16.80
C PRO A 116 -4.49 -9.17 -16.61
N ARG A 117 -3.34 -9.10 -15.96
CA ARG A 117 -2.48 -10.28 -15.69
C ARG A 117 -3.06 -11.22 -14.63
N HIS A 118 -4.04 -10.74 -13.85
CA HIS A 118 -4.58 -11.46 -12.71
C HIS A 118 -5.93 -12.13 -12.94
N SER A 119 -6.47 -12.10 -14.18
CA SER A 119 -7.78 -12.67 -14.50
C SER A 119 -7.90 -14.15 -14.09
N ARG A 120 -6.87 -14.96 -14.32
CA ARG A 120 -6.84 -16.38 -13.92
C ARG A 120 -6.83 -16.56 -12.40
N ILE A 121 -6.07 -15.71 -11.68
CA ILE A 121 -6.01 -15.75 -10.22
C ILE A 121 -7.36 -15.34 -9.65
N LEU A 122 -7.96 -14.26 -10.15
CA LEU A 122 -9.28 -13.80 -9.72
C LEU A 122 -10.37 -14.84 -10.01
N GLN A 123 -10.34 -15.50 -11.17
CA GLN A 123 -11.24 -16.61 -11.48
C GLN A 123 -11.05 -17.79 -10.52
N GLY A 124 -9.79 -18.16 -10.24
CA GLY A 124 -9.48 -19.22 -9.27
C GLY A 124 -9.98 -18.88 -7.86
N LEU A 125 -9.77 -17.65 -7.39
CA LEU A 125 -10.26 -17.19 -6.10
C LEU A 125 -11.80 -17.16 -6.03
N ALA A 126 -12.46 -16.71 -7.10
CA ALA A 126 -13.91 -16.68 -7.17
C ALA A 126 -14.54 -18.10 -7.21
N ALA A 127 -13.78 -19.12 -7.60
CA ALA A 127 -14.22 -20.51 -7.60
C ALA A 127 -14.05 -21.21 -6.25
N ILE A 128 -13.39 -20.59 -5.26
CA ILE A 128 -13.22 -21.15 -3.94
C ILE A 128 -14.51 -20.95 -3.13
N ASP A 129 -15.12 -22.06 -2.75
CA ASP A 129 -16.22 -22.06 -1.77
C ASP A 129 -15.65 -22.00 -0.36
N LEU A 130 -15.58 -20.78 0.19
CA LEU A 130 -15.07 -20.56 1.55
C LEU A 130 -15.91 -21.26 2.62
N ALA A 131 -17.20 -21.51 2.38
CA ALA A 131 -18.06 -22.19 3.31
C ALA A 131 -17.75 -23.71 3.42
N SER A 132 -17.10 -24.26 2.40
CA SER A 132 -16.66 -25.66 2.37
C SER A 132 -15.29 -25.91 3.01
N LEU A 133 -14.53 -24.84 3.30
CA LEU A 133 -13.24 -24.95 3.97
C LEU A 133 -13.48 -25.17 5.48
N GLN A 134 -13.26 -26.39 5.94
CA GLN A 134 -13.23 -26.66 7.38
C GLN A 134 -11.95 -26.06 7.96
N ASP A 135 -12.10 -25.33 9.06
CA ASP A 135 -10.97 -24.90 9.87
C ASP A 135 -10.12 -26.13 10.26
N ARG A 136 -8.87 -26.14 9.85
CA ARG A 136 -7.90 -27.14 10.26
C ARG A 136 -7.00 -26.57 11.34
#